data_4e6b240bbc590c9a05d52a1177797e69
#
_entry.id   4e6b240bbc590c9a05d52a1177797e69
#
_cell.length_a   1.000
_cell.length_b   1.000
_cell.length_c   1.000
_cell.angle_alpha   90.00
_cell.angle_beta   90.00
_cell.angle_gamma   90.00
#
_symmetry.space_group_name_H-M   'P 1'
#
loop_
_entity.id
_entity.type
_entity.pdbx_description
1 polymer ?
#
loop_
_entity_poly.entity_id
_entity_poly.type
_entity_poly.pdbx_seq_one_letter_code
_entity_poly.pdbx_strand_id
1 'polypeptide(L)'
;MRKQPHFLRRFAVTAAVALALCAGVSAQAASLVPLGRAVGIQMTTAGMLVADLAEVDTPGGKATPAKDAGLLPGDVICRIDGRDIASSADFLAAMDEAGDTMSVTVLRGGAEVTATVTPAVTADGTRQLGLWLRDGVTGVGTLTYYDPATGRYGALGHGISDEASGVLMPLRDGSVLSAVIADARPGGHGTAGELVGSFDPGDRIGGIERNCLFGIFGTLDAPPAGDAVETASADAVKTGGATILSTVAGEDVRAYTVDISRVYHDGGCTRFLITVTDPDLLAATGGIVQGMSGSPILQDGRLIGAVTHVLLADPAKGYGVSIDDMLAASAAQDKAA
;
A
#
# COMPACT_ATOMS: atom_id res chain seq x y z
N MET A 1 58.08 42.95 -22.58
CA MET A 1 57.60 41.54 -22.55
C MET A 1 56.52 41.40 -21.48
N ARG A 2 55.22 41.38 -21.85
CA ARG A 2 54.04 41.22 -20.92
C ARG A 2 53.67 39.73 -20.86
N LYS A 3 53.87 39.11 -19.70
CA LYS A 3 53.37 37.76 -19.42
C LYS A 3 51.85 37.86 -19.21
N GLN A 4 51.08 37.22 -20.05
CA GLN A 4 49.63 37.03 -19.90
C GLN A 4 49.35 35.96 -18.82
N PRO A 5 48.35 36.13 -17.95
CA PRO A 5 48.12 35.19 -16.86
C PRO A 5 47.31 33.98 -17.35
N HIS A 6 47.91 32.82 -17.32
CA HIS A 6 47.27 31.51 -17.53
C HIS A 6 46.16 31.17 -16.48
N PHE A 7 45.99 32.02 -15.49
CA PHE A 7 45.05 31.83 -14.38
C PHE A 7 43.57 32.03 -14.80
N LEU A 8 43.29 33.02 -15.67
CA LEU A 8 41.94 33.31 -16.13
C LEU A 8 41.35 32.23 -17.05
N ARG A 9 42.19 31.49 -17.76
CA ARG A 9 41.74 30.42 -18.68
C ARG A 9 41.33 29.15 -17.93
N ARG A 10 41.94 28.88 -16.78
CA ARG A 10 41.59 27.75 -15.93
C ARG A 10 40.26 27.98 -15.18
N PHE A 11 39.98 29.22 -14.76
CA PHE A 11 38.72 29.60 -14.10
C PHE A 11 37.55 29.56 -15.07
N ALA A 12 37.71 29.94 -16.33
CA ALA A 12 36.63 29.90 -17.33
C ALA A 12 36.27 28.47 -17.71
N VAL A 13 37.24 27.54 -17.77
CA VAL A 13 36.96 26.12 -18.07
C VAL A 13 36.28 25.41 -16.89
N THR A 14 36.68 25.71 -15.65
CA THR A 14 36.04 25.12 -14.45
C THR A 14 34.61 25.65 -14.25
N ALA A 15 34.35 26.94 -14.55
CA ALA A 15 33.02 27.51 -14.49
C ALA A 15 32.11 26.96 -15.59
N ALA A 16 32.62 26.72 -16.80
CA ALA A 16 31.84 26.11 -17.89
C ALA A 16 31.51 24.63 -17.63
N VAL A 17 32.41 23.87 -16.99
CA VAL A 17 32.14 22.46 -16.58
C VAL A 17 31.17 22.41 -15.42
N ALA A 18 31.24 23.34 -14.45
CA ALA A 18 30.28 23.45 -13.37
C ALA A 18 28.87 23.86 -13.87
N LEU A 19 28.78 24.75 -14.87
CA LEU A 19 27.49 25.13 -15.50
C LEU A 19 26.91 24.00 -16.35
N ALA A 20 27.75 23.16 -16.97
CA ALA A 20 27.28 22.00 -17.74
C ALA A 20 26.77 20.84 -16.83
N LEU A 21 27.24 20.77 -15.58
CA LEU A 21 26.75 19.82 -14.57
C LEU A 21 25.46 20.29 -13.88
N CYS A 22 25.09 21.56 -14.02
CA CYS A 22 23.81 22.13 -13.62
C CYS A 22 22.78 22.17 -14.75
N ALA A 23 23.08 21.60 -15.93
CA ALA A 23 22.06 21.25 -16.90
C ALA A 23 21.17 20.18 -16.23
N GLY A 24 20.03 20.62 -15.68
CA GLY A 24 19.11 19.83 -14.94
C GLY A 24 18.87 18.49 -15.65
N VAL A 25 19.00 17.42 -14.91
CA VAL A 25 18.34 16.18 -15.26
C VAL A 25 16.85 16.54 -15.30
N SER A 26 16.37 16.93 -16.48
CA SER A 26 14.93 16.93 -16.74
C SER A 26 14.50 15.52 -16.39
N ALA A 27 13.73 15.34 -15.32
CA ALA A 27 13.10 14.08 -15.05
C ALA A 27 12.35 13.72 -16.33
N GLN A 28 12.92 12.80 -17.12
CA GLN A 28 12.30 12.37 -18.37
C GLN A 28 10.98 11.73 -17.96
N ALA A 29 9.88 12.21 -18.54
CA ALA A 29 8.57 11.63 -18.28
C ALA A 29 8.68 10.11 -18.50
N ALA A 30 8.31 9.32 -17.50
CA ALA A 30 8.27 7.88 -17.66
C ALA A 30 7.14 7.51 -18.63
N SER A 31 7.35 6.46 -19.42
CA SER A 31 6.32 5.92 -20.32
C SER A 31 5.77 4.65 -19.69
N LEU A 32 4.54 4.72 -19.19
CA LEU A 32 3.89 3.66 -18.41
C LEU A 32 2.57 3.24 -19.05
N VAL A 33 2.20 1.97 -18.91
CA VAL A 33 0.89 1.46 -19.32
C VAL A 33 -0.08 1.65 -18.15
N PRO A 34 -1.08 2.55 -18.22
CA PRO A 34 -2.11 2.68 -17.20
C PRO A 34 -3.04 1.46 -17.27
N LEU A 35 -3.35 0.83 -16.12
CA LEU A 35 -4.05 -0.44 -16.12
C LEU A 35 -5.52 -0.32 -15.72
N GLY A 36 -5.84 0.12 -14.50
CA GLY A 36 -7.23 0.19 -14.03
C GLY A 36 -7.89 -1.18 -13.79
N ARG A 37 -7.14 -2.26 -13.92
CA ARG A 37 -7.63 -3.63 -13.76
C ARG A 37 -7.78 -3.97 -12.29
N ALA A 38 -8.96 -4.46 -11.89
CA ALA A 38 -9.17 -5.03 -10.57
C ALA A 38 -8.42 -6.36 -10.43
N VAL A 39 -7.83 -6.56 -9.25
CA VAL A 39 -7.06 -7.75 -8.90
C VAL A 39 -7.38 -8.20 -7.49
N GLY A 40 -7.27 -9.52 -7.25
CA GLY A 40 -7.15 -10.06 -5.93
C GLY A 40 -5.75 -9.79 -5.38
N ILE A 41 -5.67 -9.43 -4.12
CA ILE A 41 -4.42 -9.20 -3.39
C ILE A 41 -4.39 -10.20 -2.25
N GLN A 42 -3.31 -10.96 -2.17
CA GLN A 42 -3.04 -11.83 -1.04
C GLN A 42 -1.64 -11.52 -0.53
N MET A 43 -1.53 -11.18 0.75
CA MET A 43 -0.27 -10.81 1.39
C MET A 43 -0.14 -11.51 2.74
N THR A 44 1.04 -12.06 3.03
CA THR A 44 1.40 -12.62 4.34
C THR A 44 2.40 -11.72 5.03
N THR A 45 2.28 -11.63 6.36
CA THR A 45 3.15 -10.78 7.18
C THR A 45 4.43 -11.48 7.59
N ALA A 46 5.47 -10.71 7.88
CA ALA A 46 6.71 -11.20 8.45
C ALA A 46 6.55 -11.33 9.98
N GLY A 47 5.77 -12.31 10.44
CA GLY A 47 5.40 -12.52 11.83
C GLY A 47 3.89 -12.35 12.05
N MET A 48 3.45 -12.40 13.31
CA MET A 48 2.05 -12.25 13.72
C MET A 48 1.78 -10.82 14.18
N LEU A 49 1.00 -10.07 13.42
CA LEU A 49 0.61 -8.70 13.81
C LEU A 49 -0.41 -8.75 14.94
N VAL A 50 -0.14 -8.07 16.03
CA VAL A 50 -1.11 -7.81 17.11
C VAL A 50 -2.09 -6.75 16.62
N ALA A 51 -3.28 -7.18 16.22
CA ALA A 51 -4.34 -6.28 15.76
C ALA A 51 -5.02 -5.59 16.97
N ASP A 52 -5.26 -6.34 18.05
CA ASP A 52 -5.86 -5.81 19.27
C ASP A 52 -5.52 -6.72 20.49
N LEU A 53 -5.79 -6.19 21.69
CA LEU A 53 -5.65 -6.90 22.94
C LEU A 53 -7.03 -7.33 23.46
N ALA A 54 -7.11 -8.52 24.06
CA ALA A 54 -8.33 -9.09 24.59
C ALA A 54 -8.17 -9.53 26.04
N GLU A 55 -9.29 -9.59 26.77
CA GLU A 55 -9.36 -10.26 28.06
C GLU A 55 -9.52 -11.78 27.86
N VAL A 56 -8.92 -12.55 28.73
CA VAL A 56 -9.04 -14.02 28.80
C VAL A 56 -9.88 -14.40 30.00
N ASP A 57 -10.92 -15.20 29.78
CA ASP A 57 -11.75 -15.74 30.86
C ASP A 57 -11.05 -16.92 31.53
N THR A 58 -10.79 -16.80 32.84
CA THR A 58 -10.16 -17.82 33.65
C THR A 58 -11.05 -18.24 34.82
N PRO A 59 -10.82 -19.37 35.47
CA PRO A 59 -11.56 -19.76 36.68
C PRO A 59 -11.45 -18.74 37.84
N GLY A 60 -10.41 -17.90 37.84
CA GLY A 60 -10.18 -16.83 38.81
C GLY A 60 -10.75 -15.47 38.41
N GLY A 61 -11.42 -15.34 37.24
CA GLY A 61 -11.87 -14.10 36.68
C GLY A 61 -11.18 -13.74 35.37
N LYS A 62 -11.27 -12.48 34.92
CA LYS A 62 -10.66 -12.01 33.71
C LYS A 62 -9.17 -11.70 33.92
N ALA A 63 -8.35 -12.06 32.93
CA ALA A 63 -6.91 -11.79 32.90
C ALA A 63 -6.53 -11.06 31.59
N THR A 64 -5.44 -10.30 31.62
CA THR A 64 -4.93 -9.54 30.47
C THR A 64 -3.43 -9.78 30.22
N PRO A 65 -2.99 -11.04 29.95
CA PRO A 65 -1.58 -11.43 29.96
C PRO A 65 -0.68 -10.58 29.06
N ALA A 66 -1.10 -10.39 27.82
CA ALA A 66 -0.34 -9.60 26.84
C ALA A 66 -0.24 -8.12 27.26
N LYS A 67 -1.35 -7.53 27.71
CA LYS A 67 -1.40 -6.15 28.19
C LYS A 67 -0.52 -5.95 29.41
N ASP A 68 -0.58 -6.88 30.37
CA ASP A 68 0.19 -6.81 31.61
C ASP A 68 1.69 -6.95 31.34
N ALA A 69 2.07 -7.68 30.29
CA ALA A 69 3.44 -7.79 29.79
C ALA A 69 3.89 -6.60 28.95
N GLY A 70 3.00 -5.64 28.65
CA GLY A 70 3.31 -4.44 27.87
C GLY A 70 3.35 -4.64 26.36
N LEU A 71 2.69 -5.68 25.84
CA LEU A 71 2.43 -5.81 24.41
C LEU A 71 1.38 -4.78 23.97
N LEU A 72 1.46 -4.32 22.74
CA LEU A 72 0.61 -3.25 22.19
C LEU A 72 0.03 -3.65 20.83
N PRO A 73 -1.15 -3.15 20.46
CA PRO A 73 -1.60 -3.19 19.07
C PRO A 73 -0.56 -2.55 18.14
N GLY A 74 -0.30 -3.21 17.00
CA GLY A 74 0.76 -2.81 16.07
C GLY A 74 2.11 -3.48 16.30
N ASP A 75 2.31 -4.22 17.39
CA ASP A 75 3.47 -5.09 17.56
C ASP A 75 3.41 -6.25 16.56
N VAL A 76 4.56 -6.67 16.05
CA VAL A 76 4.65 -7.88 15.21
C VAL A 76 5.44 -8.94 15.98
N ILE A 77 4.77 -9.99 16.43
CA ILE A 77 5.42 -11.11 17.13
C ILE A 77 6.29 -11.84 16.11
N CYS A 78 7.59 -11.83 16.32
CA CYS A 78 8.57 -12.49 15.46
C CYS A 78 9.22 -13.72 16.12
N ARG A 79 9.30 -13.79 17.46
CA ARG A 79 9.82 -14.97 18.17
C ARG A 79 9.08 -15.21 19.50
N ILE A 80 8.95 -16.50 19.86
CA ILE A 80 8.49 -16.95 21.17
C ILE A 80 9.49 -17.98 21.66
N ASP A 81 10.05 -17.75 22.87
CA ASP A 81 11.09 -18.58 23.49
C ASP A 81 12.26 -18.91 22.54
N GLY A 82 12.66 -17.92 21.71
CA GLY A 82 13.70 -18.02 20.71
C GLY A 82 13.33 -18.75 19.42
N ARG A 83 12.12 -19.28 19.29
CA ARG A 83 11.58 -19.88 18.08
C ARG A 83 10.95 -18.82 17.19
N ASP A 84 11.29 -18.79 15.90
CA ASP A 84 10.70 -17.89 14.92
C ASP A 84 9.20 -18.18 14.74
N ILE A 85 8.40 -17.13 14.69
CA ILE A 85 6.95 -17.17 14.48
C ILE A 85 6.65 -16.48 13.16
N ALA A 86 6.32 -17.27 12.15
CA ALA A 86 6.03 -16.78 10.80
C ALA A 86 4.57 -17.00 10.37
N SER A 87 3.81 -17.77 11.15
CA SER A 87 2.42 -18.15 10.82
C SER A 87 1.61 -18.43 12.08
N SER A 88 0.28 -18.47 11.91
CA SER A 88 -0.63 -18.92 12.97
C SER A 88 -0.30 -20.32 13.47
N ALA A 89 0.17 -21.22 12.60
CA ALA A 89 0.57 -22.58 12.99
C ALA A 89 1.80 -22.57 13.88
N ASP A 90 2.82 -21.73 13.60
CA ASP A 90 4.00 -21.58 14.45
C ASP A 90 3.63 -21.02 15.83
N PHE A 91 2.72 -20.02 15.83
CA PHE A 91 2.23 -19.42 17.06
C PHE A 91 1.51 -20.46 17.93
N LEU A 92 0.57 -21.22 17.36
CA LEU A 92 -0.15 -22.25 18.10
C LEU A 92 0.79 -23.33 18.66
N ALA A 93 1.76 -23.80 17.86
CA ALA A 93 2.75 -24.76 18.31
C ALA A 93 3.61 -24.21 19.47
N ALA A 94 3.97 -22.93 19.42
CA ALA A 94 4.70 -22.29 20.53
C ALA A 94 3.82 -22.17 21.80
N MET A 95 2.53 -21.92 21.64
CA MET A 95 1.57 -21.88 22.75
C MET A 95 1.36 -23.25 23.41
N ASP A 96 1.34 -24.33 22.62
CA ASP A 96 1.21 -25.71 23.14
C ASP A 96 2.43 -26.13 23.97
N GLU A 97 3.63 -25.63 23.62
CA GLU A 97 4.88 -25.89 24.33
C GLU A 97 5.14 -24.90 25.48
N ALA A 98 4.27 -23.88 25.64
CA ALA A 98 4.47 -22.80 26.62
C ALA A 98 4.57 -23.32 28.06
N GLY A 99 5.58 -22.81 28.79
CA GLY A 99 5.71 -22.98 30.23
C GLY A 99 4.80 -22.04 31.03
N ASP A 100 5.14 -21.85 32.32
CA ASP A 100 4.46 -20.90 33.21
C ASP A 100 4.71 -19.45 32.78
N THR A 101 5.82 -19.17 32.11
CA THR A 101 6.18 -17.90 31.49
C THR A 101 6.82 -18.15 30.15
N MET A 102 6.68 -17.20 29.22
CA MET A 102 7.30 -17.24 27.90
C MET A 102 7.92 -15.90 27.54
N SER A 103 8.98 -15.96 26.75
CA SER A 103 9.66 -14.78 26.19
C SER A 103 9.07 -14.48 24.82
N VAL A 104 8.38 -13.36 24.68
CA VAL A 104 7.79 -12.91 23.41
C VAL A 104 8.60 -11.76 22.87
N THR A 105 9.24 -11.94 21.70
CA THR A 105 9.96 -10.89 21.00
C THR A 105 9.08 -10.34 19.87
N VAL A 106 8.88 -9.03 19.89
CA VAL A 106 8.08 -8.29 18.92
C VAL A 106 8.93 -7.25 18.19
N LEU A 107 8.55 -6.94 16.97
CA LEU A 107 9.03 -5.76 16.25
C LEU A 107 8.05 -4.61 16.51
N ARG A 108 8.51 -3.54 17.15
CA ARG A 108 7.73 -2.33 17.49
C ARG A 108 8.41 -1.13 16.88
N GLY A 109 7.77 -0.49 15.89
CA GLY A 109 8.33 0.68 15.21
C GLY A 109 9.71 0.45 14.58
N GLY A 110 10.00 -0.77 14.12
CA GLY A 110 11.29 -1.16 13.54
C GLY A 110 12.35 -1.62 14.55
N ALA A 111 12.06 -1.62 15.86
CA ALA A 111 12.97 -2.10 16.90
C ALA A 111 12.46 -3.39 17.55
N GLU A 112 13.36 -4.32 17.85
CA GLU A 112 13.03 -5.51 18.63
C GLU A 112 12.81 -5.16 20.10
N VAL A 113 11.68 -5.62 20.63
CA VAL A 113 11.32 -5.52 22.06
C VAL A 113 10.97 -6.91 22.55
N THR A 114 11.54 -7.31 23.70
CA THR A 114 11.23 -8.59 24.31
C THR A 114 10.46 -8.39 25.61
N ALA A 115 9.32 -9.07 25.74
CA ALA A 115 8.47 -9.07 26.92
C ALA A 115 8.40 -10.48 27.51
N THR A 116 8.36 -10.59 28.83
CA THR A 116 8.03 -11.84 29.51
C THR A 116 6.56 -11.90 29.82
N VAL A 117 5.87 -12.89 29.27
CA VAL A 117 4.42 -13.04 29.39
C VAL A 117 4.11 -14.30 30.21
N THR A 118 3.19 -14.18 31.15
CA THR A 118 2.59 -15.32 31.85
C THR A 118 1.24 -15.62 31.21
N PRO A 119 1.09 -16.70 30.42
CA PRO A 119 -0.16 -17.04 29.80
C PRO A 119 -1.29 -17.26 30.83
N ALA A 120 -2.49 -16.83 30.52
CA ALA A 120 -3.67 -17.15 31.29
C ALA A 120 -4.15 -18.56 30.93
N VAL A 121 -4.62 -19.32 31.93
CA VAL A 121 -5.16 -20.67 31.76
C VAL A 121 -6.69 -20.59 31.86
N THR A 122 -7.38 -20.96 30.79
CA THR A 122 -8.84 -21.02 30.73
C THR A 122 -9.40 -22.23 31.51
N ALA A 123 -10.70 -22.31 31.66
CA ALA A 123 -11.37 -23.39 32.42
C ALA A 123 -11.16 -24.79 31.81
N ASP A 124 -10.90 -24.86 30.51
CA ASP A 124 -10.58 -26.10 29.77
C ASP A 124 -9.09 -26.44 29.75
N GLY A 125 -8.27 -25.62 30.40
CA GLY A 125 -6.83 -25.83 30.52
C GLY A 125 -6.01 -25.22 29.35
N THR A 126 -6.64 -24.51 28.41
CA THR A 126 -5.95 -23.86 27.29
C THR A 126 -5.18 -22.62 27.78
N ARG A 127 -3.94 -22.46 27.29
CA ARG A 127 -3.13 -21.26 27.54
C ARG A 127 -3.43 -20.19 26.49
N GLN A 128 -3.68 -18.96 26.95
CA GLN A 128 -3.97 -17.82 26.07
C GLN A 128 -3.22 -16.57 26.51
N LEU A 129 -2.84 -15.73 25.53
CA LEU A 129 -2.19 -14.44 25.78
C LEU A 129 -3.16 -13.27 25.80
N GLY A 130 -4.39 -13.44 25.31
CA GLY A 130 -5.35 -12.35 25.15
C GLY A 130 -4.95 -11.41 23.99
N LEU A 131 -4.76 -11.99 22.81
CA LEU A 131 -4.36 -11.30 21.59
C LEU A 131 -5.30 -11.60 20.43
N TRP A 132 -5.62 -10.58 19.63
CA TRP A 132 -6.11 -10.74 18.27
C TRP A 132 -4.93 -10.62 17.32
N LEU A 133 -4.68 -11.68 16.55
CA LEU A 133 -3.50 -11.79 15.70
C LEU A 133 -3.89 -11.89 14.24
N ARG A 134 -3.05 -11.33 13.35
CA ARG A 134 -3.16 -11.45 11.89
C ARG A 134 -1.81 -11.90 11.31
N ASP A 135 -1.85 -12.87 10.41
CA ASP A 135 -0.69 -13.35 9.65
C ASP A 135 -0.75 -13.01 8.16
N GLY A 136 -1.78 -12.29 7.74
CA GLY A 136 -1.95 -11.86 6.36
C GLY A 136 -3.22 -11.07 6.13
N VAL A 137 -3.40 -10.68 4.89
CA VAL A 137 -4.58 -9.97 4.40
C VAL A 137 -4.91 -10.44 2.99
N THR A 138 -6.19 -10.46 2.68
CA THR A 138 -6.72 -10.77 1.37
C THR A 138 -7.81 -9.76 1.04
N GLY A 139 -7.82 -9.24 -0.20
CA GLY A 139 -8.80 -8.24 -0.62
C GLY A 139 -8.76 -7.97 -2.11
N VAL A 140 -9.60 -7.04 -2.55
CA VAL A 140 -9.64 -6.53 -3.92
C VAL A 140 -8.96 -5.17 -3.98
N GLY A 141 -8.18 -4.93 -5.02
CA GLY A 141 -7.55 -3.64 -5.33
C GLY A 141 -7.43 -3.43 -6.82
N THR A 142 -6.81 -2.32 -7.22
CA THR A 142 -6.63 -1.99 -8.63
C THR A 142 -5.16 -1.78 -8.96
N LEU A 143 -4.69 -2.39 -10.05
CA LEU A 143 -3.38 -2.12 -10.65
C LEU A 143 -3.40 -0.71 -11.25
N THR A 144 -2.41 0.11 -10.88
CA THR A 144 -2.31 1.49 -11.37
C THR A 144 -1.58 1.55 -12.70
N TYR A 145 -0.38 1.03 -12.73
CA TYR A 145 0.47 1.07 -13.92
C TYR A 145 1.36 -0.17 -14.05
N TYR A 146 1.80 -0.39 -15.26
CA TYR A 146 2.91 -1.30 -15.58
C TYR A 146 4.00 -0.51 -16.30
N ASP A 147 5.24 -0.76 -15.91
CA ASP A 147 6.42 -0.20 -16.55
C ASP A 147 7.03 -1.23 -17.51
N PRO A 148 6.89 -1.04 -18.84
CA PRO A 148 7.42 -1.99 -19.81
C PRO A 148 8.94 -2.06 -19.87
N ALA A 149 9.64 -1.03 -19.34
CA ALA A 149 11.10 -1.02 -19.30
C ALA A 149 11.67 -1.92 -18.20
N THR A 150 10.95 -2.09 -17.09
CA THR A 150 11.42 -2.83 -15.92
C THR A 150 10.60 -4.09 -15.60
N GLY A 151 9.41 -4.25 -16.18
CA GLY A 151 8.46 -5.32 -15.85
C GLY A 151 7.73 -5.09 -14.51
N ARG A 152 7.95 -3.95 -13.87
CA ARG A 152 7.36 -3.63 -12.56
C ARG A 152 5.97 -3.01 -12.71
N TYR A 153 5.16 -3.21 -11.68
CA TYR A 153 3.87 -2.56 -11.55
C TYR A 153 3.78 -1.77 -10.23
N GLY A 154 2.85 -0.82 -10.18
CA GLY A 154 2.37 -0.18 -8.96
C GLY A 154 0.86 -0.32 -8.85
N ALA A 155 0.35 -0.44 -7.63
CA ALA A 155 -1.07 -0.60 -7.35
C ALA A 155 -1.48 0.13 -6.07
N LEU A 156 -2.80 0.34 -5.88
CA LEU A 156 -3.47 0.90 -4.71
C LEU A 156 -3.25 2.40 -4.44
N GLY A 157 -2.05 2.94 -4.69
CA GLY A 157 -1.72 4.33 -4.32
C GLY A 157 -1.60 4.58 -2.81
N HIS A 158 -1.79 3.57 -1.98
CA HIS A 158 -1.59 3.56 -0.53
C HIS A 158 -1.13 2.19 -0.05
N GLY A 159 -0.50 2.14 1.11
CA GLY A 159 -0.06 0.89 1.70
C GLY A 159 -1.22 0.06 2.25
N ILE A 160 -0.98 -1.25 2.36
CA ILE A 160 -1.86 -2.15 3.07
C ILE A 160 -1.51 -2.06 4.55
N SER A 161 -2.46 -1.57 5.34
CA SER A 161 -2.35 -1.42 6.78
C SER A 161 -3.41 -2.25 7.49
N ASP A 162 -3.14 -2.65 8.71
CA ASP A 162 -4.16 -3.24 9.57
C ASP A 162 -5.21 -2.17 9.95
N GLU A 163 -6.47 -2.49 9.76
CA GLU A 163 -7.58 -1.53 9.96
C GLU A 163 -7.73 -1.10 11.42
N ALA A 164 -7.46 -2.01 12.35
CA ALA A 164 -7.64 -1.76 13.78
C ALA A 164 -6.51 -0.90 14.36
N SER A 165 -5.25 -1.22 14.04
CA SER A 165 -4.07 -0.52 14.56
C SER A 165 -3.58 0.61 13.66
N GLY A 166 -3.99 0.65 12.38
CA GLY A 166 -3.48 1.58 11.37
C GLY A 166 -2.03 1.33 10.96
N VAL A 167 -1.40 0.29 11.48
CA VAL A 167 0.01 -0.02 11.22
C VAL A 167 0.18 -0.65 9.84
N LEU A 168 1.16 -0.15 9.07
CA LEU A 168 1.52 -0.74 7.79
C LEU A 168 1.94 -2.19 7.99
N MET A 169 1.29 -3.13 7.27
CA MET A 169 1.58 -4.55 7.41
C MET A 169 2.95 -4.89 6.84
N PRO A 170 3.86 -5.49 7.62
CA PRO A 170 5.17 -5.89 7.14
C PRO A 170 5.04 -7.05 6.16
N LEU A 171 5.53 -6.86 4.95
CA LEU A 171 5.46 -7.86 3.89
C LEU A 171 6.50 -8.97 4.12
N ARG A 172 6.06 -10.22 4.11
CA ARG A 172 6.92 -11.41 3.96
C ARG A 172 6.84 -11.95 2.53
N ASP A 173 5.61 -12.15 2.06
CA ASP A 173 5.31 -12.66 0.72
C ASP A 173 3.95 -12.12 0.28
N GLY A 174 3.74 -12.01 -1.03
CA GLY A 174 2.47 -11.58 -1.56
C GLY A 174 2.31 -11.82 -3.04
N SER A 175 1.07 -11.93 -3.45
CA SER A 175 0.67 -12.16 -4.83
C SER A 175 -0.47 -11.25 -5.24
N VAL A 176 -0.45 -10.85 -6.51
CA VAL A 176 -1.62 -10.32 -7.21
C VAL A 176 -2.22 -11.43 -8.07
N LEU A 177 -3.54 -11.55 -8.01
CA LEU A 177 -4.32 -12.62 -8.60
C LEU A 177 -5.31 -12.03 -9.60
N SER A 178 -5.66 -12.78 -10.64
CA SER A 178 -6.74 -12.38 -11.54
C SER A 178 -8.04 -12.33 -10.75
N ALA A 179 -8.84 -11.27 -10.94
CA ALA A 179 -10.11 -11.12 -10.25
C ALA A 179 -11.24 -10.77 -11.22
N VAL A 180 -12.43 -11.25 -10.91
CA VAL A 180 -13.68 -10.91 -11.58
C VAL A 180 -14.57 -10.16 -10.59
N ILE A 181 -15.03 -8.97 -10.95
CA ILE A 181 -15.94 -8.18 -10.11
C ILE A 181 -17.37 -8.65 -10.38
N ALA A 182 -17.95 -9.30 -9.39
CA ALA A 182 -19.31 -9.85 -9.47
C ALA A 182 -20.38 -8.79 -9.17
N ASP A 183 -20.07 -7.84 -8.27
CA ASP A 183 -21.02 -6.81 -7.82
C ASP A 183 -20.27 -5.58 -7.30
N ALA A 184 -20.96 -4.44 -7.24
CA ALA A 184 -20.49 -3.24 -6.58
C ALA A 184 -21.54 -2.78 -5.56
N ARG A 185 -21.19 -2.78 -4.29
CA ARG A 185 -22.05 -2.28 -3.22
C ARG A 185 -21.82 -0.78 -3.03
N PRO A 186 -22.81 0.05 -3.29
CA PRO A 186 -22.65 1.49 -3.13
C PRO A 186 -22.34 1.87 -1.68
N GLY A 187 -21.50 2.89 -1.50
CA GLY A 187 -21.27 3.53 -0.22
C GLY A 187 -22.48 4.37 0.23
N GLY A 188 -22.51 4.66 1.53
CA GLY A 188 -23.49 5.58 2.12
C GLY A 188 -22.78 6.63 2.97
N HIS A 189 -23.55 7.58 3.50
CA HIS A 189 -23.01 8.59 4.42
C HIS A 189 -22.37 7.91 5.64
N GLY A 190 -21.05 8.04 5.79
CA GLY A 190 -20.27 7.46 6.89
C GLY A 190 -19.81 6.01 6.67
N THR A 191 -20.17 5.36 5.55
CA THR A 191 -19.75 4.01 5.21
C THR A 191 -19.22 3.94 3.79
N ALA A 192 -18.04 3.34 3.62
CA ALA A 192 -17.51 3.07 2.28
C ALA A 192 -18.32 1.96 1.61
N GLY A 193 -18.54 2.09 0.30
CA GLY A 193 -18.97 0.99 -0.54
C GLY A 193 -17.80 0.07 -0.87
N GLU A 194 -18.07 -1.05 -1.54
CA GLU A 194 -17.05 -2.03 -1.91
C GLU A 194 -17.30 -2.68 -3.27
N LEU A 195 -16.23 -3.05 -3.97
CA LEU A 195 -16.30 -3.98 -5.08
C LEU A 195 -16.28 -5.41 -4.53
N VAL A 196 -17.28 -6.20 -4.88
CA VAL A 196 -17.35 -7.61 -4.51
C VAL A 196 -16.72 -8.42 -5.65
N GLY A 197 -15.50 -8.87 -5.44
CA GLY A 197 -14.75 -9.66 -6.42
C GLY A 197 -14.53 -11.08 -5.95
N SER A 198 -14.37 -11.98 -6.92
CA SER A 198 -13.89 -13.33 -6.71
C SER A 198 -12.55 -13.53 -7.41
N PHE A 199 -11.66 -14.27 -6.79
CA PHE A 199 -10.36 -14.66 -7.36
C PHE A 199 -9.95 -16.03 -6.80
N ASP A 200 -9.20 -16.80 -7.62
CA ASP A 200 -8.64 -18.07 -7.20
C ASP A 200 -7.18 -17.87 -6.80
N PRO A 201 -6.73 -18.36 -5.64
CA PRO A 201 -5.32 -18.36 -5.26
C PRO A 201 -4.37 -18.99 -6.29
N GLY A 202 -4.88 -19.88 -7.15
CA GLY A 202 -4.14 -20.49 -8.26
C GLY A 202 -3.92 -19.56 -9.45
N ASP A 203 -4.72 -18.51 -9.60
CA ASP A 203 -4.67 -17.56 -10.74
C ASP A 203 -3.73 -16.39 -10.48
N ARG A 204 -2.51 -16.69 -10.04
CA ARG A 204 -1.48 -15.70 -9.81
C ARG A 204 -1.04 -15.06 -11.13
N ILE A 205 -0.98 -13.71 -11.13
CA ILE A 205 -0.50 -12.92 -12.27
C ILE A 205 0.74 -12.09 -11.96
N GLY A 206 1.21 -12.09 -10.71
CA GLY A 206 2.42 -11.38 -10.30
C GLY A 206 2.72 -11.49 -8.81
N GLY A 207 3.91 -11.07 -8.40
CA GLY A 207 4.35 -11.01 -7.02
C GLY A 207 4.29 -9.62 -6.44
N ILE A 208 4.11 -9.50 -5.12
CA ILE A 208 4.26 -8.25 -4.36
C ILE A 208 5.65 -8.29 -3.71
N GLU A 209 6.48 -7.29 -4.02
CA GLU A 209 7.84 -7.17 -3.50
C GLU A 209 7.95 -6.10 -2.42
N ARG A 210 6.99 -5.18 -2.39
CA ARG A 210 7.00 -4.05 -1.47
C ARG A 210 5.59 -3.62 -1.09
N ASN A 211 5.38 -3.35 0.21
CA ASN A 211 4.23 -2.64 0.76
C ASN A 211 4.74 -1.36 1.45
N CYS A 212 4.31 -0.18 1.01
CA CYS A 212 4.71 1.09 1.61
C CYS A 212 3.57 2.11 1.52
N LEU A 213 3.75 3.30 2.10
CA LEU A 213 2.70 4.33 2.20
C LEU A 213 2.10 4.77 0.85
N PHE A 214 2.80 4.53 -0.27
CA PHE A 214 2.38 4.96 -1.60
C PHE A 214 1.85 3.83 -2.49
N GLY A 215 1.72 2.63 -1.95
CA GLY A 215 1.17 1.50 -2.68
C GLY A 215 1.88 0.18 -2.41
N ILE A 216 1.46 -0.80 -3.17
CA ILE A 216 2.16 -2.06 -3.33
C ILE A 216 2.85 -2.08 -4.70
N PHE A 217 4.04 -2.66 -4.74
CA PHE A 217 4.88 -2.74 -5.94
C PHE A 217 5.43 -4.14 -6.09
N GLY A 218 5.68 -4.52 -7.32
CA GLY A 218 6.25 -5.83 -7.63
C GLY A 218 6.40 -6.05 -9.13
N THR A 219 6.42 -7.30 -9.56
CA THR A 219 6.56 -7.69 -10.97
C THR A 219 5.36 -8.52 -11.41
N LEU A 220 4.91 -8.32 -12.66
CA LEU A 220 3.91 -9.17 -13.30
C LEU A 220 4.60 -10.35 -14.01
N ASP A 221 3.96 -11.51 -14.00
CA ASP A 221 4.47 -12.74 -14.63
C ASP A 221 4.46 -12.64 -16.15
N ALA A 222 3.60 -11.76 -16.71
CA ALA A 222 3.53 -11.43 -18.13
C ALA A 222 3.17 -9.96 -18.34
N PRO A 223 3.67 -9.31 -19.42
CA PRO A 223 3.29 -7.94 -19.74
C PRO A 223 1.80 -7.87 -20.05
N PRO A 224 1.07 -6.91 -19.45
CA PRO A 224 -0.34 -6.69 -19.76
C PRO A 224 -0.50 -6.03 -21.13
N ALA A 225 -1.69 -6.18 -21.72
CA ALA A 225 -2.07 -5.42 -22.90
C ALA A 225 -2.32 -3.95 -22.55
N GLY A 226 -2.02 -3.05 -23.49
CA GLY A 226 -2.28 -1.61 -23.36
C GLY A 226 -1.15 -0.78 -23.99
N ASP A 227 -1.48 0.46 -24.30
CA ASP A 227 -0.53 1.43 -24.82
C ASP A 227 0.10 2.24 -23.69
N ALA A 228 1.40 2.45 -23.77
CA ALA A 228 2.09 3.27 -22.81
C ALA A 228 1.82 4.76 -23.07
N VAL A 229 1.59 5.51 -21.99
CA VAL A 229 1.41 6.97 -22.02
C VAL A 229 2.53 7.63 -21.21
N GLU A 230 2.83 8.89 -21.52
CA GLU A 230 3.76 9.67 -20.71
C GLU A 230 3.16 9.98 -19.33
N THR A 231 3.99 10.05 -18.32
CA THR A 231 3.62 10.62 -17.02
C THR A 231 3.67 12.14 -17.08
N ALA A 232 2.87 12.81 -16.25
CA ALA A 232 3.05 14.23 -15.99
C ALA A 232 3.62 14.42 -14.58
N SER A 233 4.55 15.38 -14.44
CA SER A 233 5.06 15.73 -13.12
C SER A 233 3.95 16.28 -12.23
N ALA A 234 4.09 16.09 -10.92
CA ALA A 234 3.12 16.58 -9.93
C ALA A 234 2.82 18.08 -10.07
N ASP A 235 3.82 18.88 -10.42
CA ASP A 235 3.68 20.34 -10.64
C ASP A 235 2.88 20.70 -11.90
N ALA A 236 2.75 19.76 -12.84
CA ALA A 236 1.97 19.97 -14.08
C ALA A 236 0.47 19.66 -13.91
N VAL A 237 0.09 19.02 -12.81
CA VAL A 237 -1.31 18.66 -12.53
C VAL A 237 -2.13 19.90 -12.20
N LYS A 238 -3.31 20.02 -12.80
CA LYS A 238 -4.21 21.16 -12.66
C LYS A 238 -5.57 20.73 -12.14
N THR A 239 -6.28 21.66 -11.51
CA THR A 239 -7.73 21.50 -11.25
C THR A 239 -8.49 21.46 -12.57
N GLY A 240 -9.61 20.71 -12.60
CA GLY A 240 -10.46 20.52 -13.76
C GLY A 240 -10.59 19.06 -14.17
N GLY A 241 -11.09 18.84 -15.38
CA GLY A 241 -11.43 17.51 -15.89
C GLY A 241 -10.25 16.54 -15.95
N ALA A 242 -10.52 15.31 -15.59
CA ALA A 242 -9.61 14.18 -15.68
C ALA A 242 -10.43 12.89 -15.91
N THR A 243 -9.73 11.77 -16.09
CA THR A 243 -10.35 10.46 -16.30
C THR A 243 -9.69 9.45 -15.37
N ILE A 244 -10.47 8.56 -14.77
CA ILE A 244 -9.95 7.38 -14.08
C ILE A 244 -10.26 6.13 -14.91
N LEU A 245 -9.35 5.15 -14.88
CA LEU A 245 -9.62 3.82 -15.41
C LEU A 245 -9.94 2.88 -14.23
N SER A 246 -11.02 2.14 -14.32
CA SER A 246 -11.42 1.22 -13.26
C SER A 246 -12.24 0.05 -13.78
N THR A 247 -12.14 -1.09 -13.12
CA THR A 247 -13.01 -2.24 -13.31
C THR A 247 -14.05 -2.24 -12.20
N VAL A 248 -15.33 -2.02 -12.52
CA VAL A 248 -16.44 -2.02 -11.55
C VAL A 248 -17.44 -3.14 -11.78
N ALA A 249 -17.29 -3.89 -12.88
CA ALA A 249 -18.08 -5.09 -13.20
C ALA A 249 -17.28 -6.00 -14.13
N GLY A 250 -17.35 -7.31 -13.91
CA GLY A 250 -16.62 -8.30 -14.69
C GLY A 250 -15.11 -8.10 -14.63
N GLU A 251 -14.47 -8.11 -15.79
CA GLU A 251 -13.03 -7.85 -15.98
C GLU A 251 -12.77 -6.61 -16.83
N ASP A 252 -13.82 -5.94 -17.31
CA ASP A 252 -13.70 -4.83 -18.25
C ASP A 252 -13.22 -3.55 -17.56
N VAL A 253 -12.09 -3.04 -18.02
CA VAL A 253 -11.60 -1.72 -17.62
C VAL A 253 -12.35 -0.66 -18.41
N ARG A 254 -12.94 0.31 -17.71
CA ARG A 254 -13.64 1.44 -18.32
C ARG A 254 -13.05 2.76 -17.87
N ALA A 255 -13.19 3.77 -18.73
CA ALA A 255 -12.83 5.14 -18.45
C ALA A 255 -14.02 5.89 -17.89
N TYR A 256 -13.83 6.56 -16.76
CA TYR A 256 -14.86 7.35 -16.07
C TYR A 256 -14.38 8.79 -15.87
N THR A 257 -15.27 9.76 -16.09
CA THR A 257 -14.92 11.17 -15.90
C THR A 257 -14.92 11.58 -14.43
N VAL A 258 -13.91 12.35 -14.05
CA VAL A 258 -13.77 12.96 -12.74
C VAL A 258 -13.34 14.41 -12.86
N ASP A 259 -13.50 15.21 -11.82
CA ASP A 259 -12.95 16.54 -11.71
C ASP A 259 -11.93 16.61 -10.59
N ILE A 260 -10.73 17.13 -10.87
CA ILE A 260 -9.73 17.43 -9.84
C ILE A 260 -10.12 18.76 -9.21
N SER A 261 -10.75 18.66 -8.03
CA SER A 261 -11.26 19.83 -7.33
C SER A 261 -10.14 20.62 -6.63
N ARG A 262 -9.06 19.92 -6.24
CA ARG A 262 -7.92 20.52 -5.55
C ARG A 262 -6.65 19.69 -5.74
N VAL A 263 -5.52 20.39 -5.93
CA VAL A 263 -4.17 19.86 -5.82
C VAL A 263 -3.51 20.50 -4.60
N TYR A 264 -2.87 19.71 -3.76
CA TYR A 264 -2.19 20.21 -2.57
C TYR A 264 -0.97 19.36 -2.22
N HIS A 265 -0.04 19.97 -1.48
CA HIS A 265 1.19 19.32 -1.03
C HIS A 265 1.11 19.10 0.48
N ASP A 266 1.40 17.89 0.91
CA ASP A 266 1.41 17.49 2.30
C ASP A 266 2.60 16.56 2.57
N GLY A 267 3.44 16.94 3.53
CA GLY A 267 4.63 16.15 3.89
C GLY A 267 5.62 15.91 2.73
N GLY A 268 5.67 16.83 1.74
CA GLY A 268 6.51 16.69 0.55
C GLY A 268 5.89 15.83 -0.56
N CYS A 269 4.66 15.36 -0.39
CA CYS A 269 3.91 14.56 -1.34
C CYS A 269 2.81 15.38 -2.00
N THR A 270 2.46 15.06 -3.24
CA THR A 270 1.36 15.72 -3.96
C THR A 270 0.10 14.87 -3.92
N ARG A 271 -0.97 15.47 -3.44
CA ARG A 271 -2.28 14.86 -3.26
C ARG A 271 -3.34 15.57 -4.09
N PHE A 272 -4.36 14.82 -4.47
CA PHE A 272 -5.52 15.33 -5.22
C PHE A 272 -6.79 15.13 -4.40
N LEU A 273 -7.71 16.09 -4.47
CA LEU A 273 -9.11 15.88 -4.14
C LEU A 273 -9.85 15.76 -5.46
N ILE A 274 -10.51 14.63 -5.69
CA ILE A 274 -11.24 14.33 -6.92
C ILE A 274 -12.73 14.20 -6.64
N THR A 275 -13.56 14.55 -7.62
CA THR A 275 -15.01 14.39 -7.59
C THR A 275 -15.41 13.57 -8.81
N VAL A 276 -16.14 12.48 -8.60
CA VAL A 276 -16.71 11.69 -9.69
C VAL A 276 -17.83 12.49 -10.36
N THR A 277 -17.73 12.67 -11.68
CA THR A 277 -18.72 13.38 -12.50
C THR A 277 -19.40 12.46 -13.50
N ASP A 278 -18.88 11.24 -13.64
CA ASP A 278 -19.41 10.23 -14.56
C ASP A 278 -20.75 9.68 -14.07
N PRO A 279 -21.82 9.79 -14.86
CA PRO A 279 -23.16 9.35 -14.45
C PRO A 279 -23.26 7.82 -14.34
N ASP A 280 -22.53 7.07 -15.16
CA ASP A 280 -22.59 5.60 -15.14
C ASP A 280 -21.87 5.06 -13.91
N LEU A 281 -20.73 5.64 -13.52
CA LEU A 281 -20.03 5.28 -12.30
C LEU A 281 -20.86 5.65 -11.07
N LEU A 282 -21.45 6.85 -11.03
CA LEU A 282 -22.33 7.26 -9.92
C LEU A 282 -23.55 6.34 -9.79
N ALA A 283 -24.13 5.90 -10.92
CA ALA A 283 -25.27 4.97 -10.90
C ALA A 283 -24.87 3.57 -10.43
N ALA A 284 -23.66 3.10 -10.80
CA ALA A 284 -23.18 1.76 -10.45
C ALA A 284 -22.69 1.65 -9.00
N THR A 285 -21.93 2.64 -8.52
CA THR A 285 -21.20 2.54 -7.24
C THR A 285 -21.55 3.65 -6.25
N GLY A 286 -22.29 4.67 -6.66
CA GLY A 286 -22.54 5.87 -5.85
C GLY A 286 -21.32 6.80 -5.73
N GLY A 287 -20.19 6.44 -6.35
CA GLY A 287 -18.93 7.18 -6.29
C GLY A 287 -17.71 6.26 -6.17
N ILE A 288 -16.71 6.66 -5.40
CA ILE A 288 -15.52 5.86 -5.15
C ILE A 288 -15.83 4.83 -4.05
N VAL A 289 -15.49 3.56 -4.30
CA VAL A 289 -15.72 2.45 -3.37
C VAL A 289 -14.40 1.69 -3.10
N GLN A 290 -14.36 0.92 -2.03
CA GLN A 290 -13.23 0.02 -1.74
C GLN A 290 -13.00 -0.94 -2.90
N GLY A 291 -11.75 -1.20 -3.24
CA GLY A 291 -11.33 -1.93 -4.43
C GLY A 291 -10.98 -1.02 -5.62
N MET A 292 -11.49 0.21 -5.71
CA MET A 292 -11.08 1.19 -6.71
C MET A 292 -9.75 1.89 -6.38
N SER A 293 -9.22 1.71 -5.18
CA SER A 293 -7.87 2.19 -4.81
C SER A 293 -6.83 1.66 -5.80
N GLY A 294 -6.04 2.55 -6.39
CA GLY A 294 -5.11 2.25 -7.47
C GLY A 294 -5.63 2.58 -8.86
N SER A 295 -6.91 2.92 -9.05
CA SER A 295 -7.41 3.36 -10.36
C SER A 295 -6.56 4.51 -10.89
N PRO A 296 -5.86 4.35 -12.07
CA PRO A 296 -5.00 5.39 -12.60
C PRO A 296 -5.81 6.62 -12.99
N ILE A 297 -5.25 7.80 -12.72
CA ILE A 297 -5.83 9.10 -13.05
C ILE A 297 -5.07 9.67 -14.24
N LEU A 298 -5.79 9.99 -15.32
CA LEU A 298 -5.24 10.60 -16.52
C LEU A 298 -5.77 12.01 -16.69
N GLN A 299 -4.89 12.95 -17.02
CA GLN A 299 -5.22 14.31 -17.41
C GLN A 299 -4.47 14.68 -18.69
N ASP A 300 -5.17 15.23 -19.68
CA ASP A 300 -4.58 15.59 -20.97
C ASP A 300 -3.82 14.43 -21.66
N GLY A 301 -4.31 13.18 -21.50
CA GLY A 301 -3.69 11.97 -22.07
C GLY A 301 -2.45 11.47 -21.32
N ARG A 302 -2.09 12.06 -20.18
CA ARG A 302 -0.93 11.69 -19.36
C ARG A 302 -1.36 11.05 -18.04
N LEU A 303 -0.60 10.08 -17.57
CA LEU A 303 -0.79 9.48 -16.25
C LEU A 303 -0.27 10.44 -15.18
N ILE A 304 -1.15 10.89 -14.28
CA ILE A 304 -0.82 11.87 -13.24
C ILE A 304 -0.78 11.26 -11.83
N GLY A 305 -1.42 10.09 -11.63
CA GLY A 305 -1.49 9.48 -10.31
C GLY A 305 -2.51 8.37 -10.21
N ALA A 306 -2.91 8.06 -9.00
CA ALA A 306 -3.87 7.01 -8.67
C ALA A 306 -4.89 7.48 -7.62
N VAL A 307 -6.10 6.95 -7.72
CA VAL A 307 -7.13 7.04 -6.66
C VAL A 307 -6.63 6.29 -5.42
N THR A 308 -6.83 6.87 -4.22
CA THR A 308 -6.40 6.23 -2.97
C THR A 308 -7.59 5.88 -2.06
N HIS A 309 -8.30 6.86 -1.55
CA HIS A 309 -9.34 6.68 -0.55
C HIS A 309 -10.61 7.44 -0.92
N VAL A 310 -11.75 6.90 -0.54
CA VAL A 310 -13.04 7.59 -0.60
C VAL A 310 -13.19 8.59 0.55
N LEU A 311 -13.90 9.67 0.33
CA LEU A 311 -14.33 10.58 1.39
C LEU A 311 -15.65 10.06 1.98
N LEU A 312 -15.62 9.46 3.18
CA LEU A 312 -16.78 8.81 3.79
C LEU A 312 -18.00 9.73 3.96
N ALA A 313 -17.78 11.04 4.10
CA ALA A 313 -18.86 12.02 4.20
C ALA A 313 -19.57 12.29 2.85
N ASP A 314 -18.90 12.00 1.72
CA ASP A 314 -19.40 12.21 0.37
C ASP A 314 -18.70 11.22 -0.59
N PRO A 315 -19.27 10.03 -0.82
CA PRO A 315 -18.64 8.98 -1.64
C PRO A 315 -18.38 9.39 -3.10
N ALA A 316 -19.07 10.42 -3.61
CA ALA A 316 -18.74 11.00 -4.92
C ALA A 316 -17.37 11.68 -4.93
N LYS A 317 -16.73 11.88 -3.77
CA LYS A 317 -15.40 12.47 -3.63
C LYS A 317 -14.39 11.48 -3.05
N GLY A 318 -13.14 11.70 -3.41
CA GLY A 318 -12.03 10.92 -2.86
C GLY A 318 -10.69 11.60 -3.07
N TYR A 319 -9.68 10.88 -2.66
CA TYR A 319 -8.31 11.35 -2.71
C TYR A 319 -7.52 10.60 -3.77
N GLY A 320 -6.47 11.24 -4.27
CA GLY A 320 -5.47 10.63 -5.12
C GLY A 320 -4.06 11.02 -4.71
N VAL A 321 -3.09 10.27 -5.18
CA VAL A 321 -1.65 10.48 -5.00
C VAL A 321 -0.99 10.68 -6.35
N SER A 322 0.08 11.47 -6.42
CA SER A 322 0.81 11.70 -7.66
C SER A 322 1.55 10.45 -8.13
N ILE A 323 1.72 10.35 -9.45
CA ILE A 323 2.53 9.26 -10.04
C ILE A 323 4.00 9.40 -9.66
N ASP A 324 4.51 10.62 -9.48
CA ASP A 324 5.89 10.87 -9.05
C ASP A 324 6.16 10.27 -7.67
N ASP A 325 5.23 10.43 -6.72
CA ASP A 325 5.35 9.85 -5.38
C ASP A 325 5.34 8.32 -5.43
N MET A 326 4.48 7.72 -6.27
CA MET A 326 4.45 6.26 -6.47
C MET A 326 5.75 5.75 -7.10
N LEU A 327 6.26 6.42 -8.13
CA LEU A 327 7.50 6.02 -8.81
C LEU A 327 8.72 6.18 -7.89
N ALA A 328 8.81 7.27 -7.14
CA ALA A 328 9.85 7.47 -6.15
C ALA A 328 9.82 6.36 -5.08
N ALA A 329 8.62 5.97 -4.63
CA ALA A 329 8.46 4.88 -3.68
C ALA A 329 8.81 3.52 -4.29
N SER A 330 8.47 3.26 -5.56
CA SER A 330 8.84 2.02 -6.27
C SER A 330 10.36 1.88 -6.45
N ALA A 331 11.07 2.99 -6.69
CA ALA A 331 12.51 3.02 -6.91
C ALA A 331 13.35 3.01 -5.62
N ALA A 332 12.76 3.40 -4.49
CA ALA A 332 13.48 3.43 -3.22
C ALA A 332 13.91 2.01 -2.83
N GLN A 333 15.20 1.82 -2.58
CA GLN A 333 15.68 0.56 -1.99
C GLN A 333 15.24 0.51 -0.53
N ASP A 334 14.80 -0.68 -0.07
CA ASP A 334 14.61 -0.88 1.35
C ASP A 334 15.97 -0.67 2.02
N LYS A 335 16.10 0.41 2.78
CA LYS A 335 17.21 0.50 3.71
C LYS A 335 16.96 -0.63 4.71
N ALA A 336 17.80 -1.67 4.64
CA ALA A 336 17.80 -2.72 5.63
C ALA A 336 17.79 -2.07 7.02
N ALA A 337 16.72 -2.36 7.77
CA ALA A 337 16.56 -1.93 9.14
C ALA A 337 17.48 -2.72 10.05
#